data_58f2e279c9e69f4254492ee4c99acfdc
#
_entry.id   58f2e279c9e69f4254492ee4c99acfdc
#
_cell.length_a   1.000
_cell.length_b   1.000
_cell.length_c   1.000
_cell.angle_alpha   90.00
_cell.angle_beta   90.00
_cell.angle_gamma   90.00
#
_symmetry.space_group_name_H-M   'P 1'
#
loop_
_entity.id
_entity.type
_entity.pdbx_description
1 polymer ?
#
loop_
_entity_poly.entity_id
_entity_poly.type
_entity_poly.pdbx_seq_one_letter_code
_entity_poly.pdbx_strand_id
1 'polypeptide(L)'
;MSEIISFNTEELVKAPATPAQSIPTFKLVSEEHPILKKIMPEFDFQNPPVNPNEFASSLVETCKLNKGYGLSANQCNFEYRVFVMGAGDDYVAHFNPKVVSSSSESHMVEGCLSFPLLGLSITRPAIVDVEYQDFNGEKKTATYSGISARCFLHELDHMNGIVYTSRAKPLALQQGMKKRHKLMKSLRIK
;
A
#
# COMPACT_ATOMS: atom_id res chain seq x y z
N MET A 1 -57.70 -31.95 -6.93
CA MET A 1 -57.44 -31.15 -8.12
C MET A 1 -56.43 -30.11 -7.68
N SER A 2 -55.18 -30.34 -7.98
CA SER A 2 -54.04 -29.45 -7.63
C SER A 2 -53.73 -28.60 -8.86
N GLU A 3 -53.87 -27.30 -8.72
CA GLU A 3 -53.49 -26.34 -9.75
C GLU A 3 -51.98 -26.23 -9.80
N ILE A 4 -51.45 -26.52 -10.98
CA ILE A 4 -50.02 -26.31 -11.28
C ILE A 4 -49.88 -24.87 -11.74
N ILE A 5 -49.23 -24.04 -10.93
CA ILE A 5 -48.82 -22.66 -11.31
C ILE A 5 -47.60 -22.79 -12.19
N SER A 6 -47.74 -22.56 -13.50
CA SER A 6 -46.62 -22.44 -14.44
C SER A 6 -46.03 -21.03 -14.34
N PHE A 7 -44.78 -20.92 -13.92
CA PHE A 7 -44.03 -19.68 -14.02
C PHE A 7 -43.55 -19.48 -15.46
N ASN A 8 -44.01 -18.41 -16.07
CA ASN A 8 -43.56 -17.97 -17.40
C ASN A 8 -42.14 -17.37 -17.27
N THR A 9 -41.17 -18.01 -17.90
CA THR A 9 -39.76 -17.64 -17.84
C THR A 9 -39.32 -16.72 -19.00
N GLU A 10 -40.22 -15.97 -19.57
CA GLU A 10 -39.92 -15.00 -20.62
C GLU A 10 -40.11 -13.58 -20.08
N GLU A 11 -38.99 -12.92 -19.82
CA GLU A 11 -38.67 -11.50 -19.70
C GLU A 11 -37.74 -11.19 -18.54
N LEU A 12 -36.60 -11.88 -18.47
CA LEU A 12 -35.42 -11.28 -17.87
C LEU A 12 -34.79 -10.35 -18.90
N VAL A 13 -35.32 -9.13 -19.01
CA VAL A 13 -34.64 -8.04 -19.70
C VAL A 13 -33.31 -7.82 -18.97
N LYS A 14 -32.22 -8.33 -19.56
CA LYS A 14 -30.86 -7.97 -19.13
C LYS A 14 -30.73 -6.45 -19.25
N ALA A 15 -30.77 -5.76 -18.12
CA ALA A 15 -30.33 -4.38 -18.08
C ALA A 15 -28.95 -4.31 -18.73
N PRO A 16 -28.67 -3.33 -19.61
CA PRO A 16 -27.36 -3.18 -20.20
C PRO A 16 -26.36 -3.05 -19.08
N ALA A 17 -25.36 -3.95 -19.02
CA ALA A 17 -24.27 -3.86 -18.08
C ALA A 17 -23.60 -2.50 -18.29
N THR A 18 -23.80 -1.58 -17.35
CA THR A 18 -23.03 -0.34 -17.31
C THR A 18 -21.55 -0.75 -17.33
N PRO A 19 -20.74 -0.27 -18.29
CA PRO A 19 -19.33 -0.62 -18.30
C PRO A 19 -18.75 -0.25 -16.95
N ALA A 20 -18.12 -1.21 -16.27
CA ALA A 20 -17.47 -0.98 -15.00
C ALA A 20 -16.49 0.17 -15.22
N GLN A 21 -16.72 1.31 -14.57
CA GLN A 21 -15.81 2.44 -14.66
C GLN A 21 -14.47 1.97 -14.13
N SER A 22 -13.44 2.03 -14.97
CA SER A 22 -12.09 1.67 -14.55
C SER A 22 -11.66 2.61 -13.43
N ILE A 23 -11.28 2.04 -12.27
CA ILE A 23 -10.74 2.82 -11.17
C ILE A 23 -9.43 3.48 -11.65
N PRO A 24 -9.26 4.79 -11.52
CA PRO A 24 -8.06 5.47 -11.97
C PRO A 24 -6.84 5.00 -11.16
N THR A 25 -5.69 4.91 -11.82
CA THR A 25 -4.43 4.55 -11.17
C THR A 25 -3.46 5.72 -11.17
N PHE A 26 -2.53 5.72 -10.22
CA PHE A 26 -1.53 6.77 -10.07
C PHE A 26 -0.18 6.34 -10.67
N LYS A 27 0.63 7.34 -11.01
CA LYS A 27 2.01 7.13 -11.42
C LYS A 27 2.93 7.18 -10.21
N LEU A 28 3.86 6.21 -10.12
CA LEU A 28 4.88 6.23 -9.08
C LEU A 28 5.93 7.31 -9.36
N VAL A 29 6.40 7.98 -8.29
CA VAL A 29 7.52 8.92 -8.36
C VAL A 29 8.86 8.17 -8.45
N SER A 30 9.88 8.84 -8.96
CA SER A 30 11.25 8.31 -8.96
C SER A 30 11.81 8.18 -7.54
N GLU A 31 12.79 7.31 -7.34
CA GLU A 31 13.45 7.08 -6.05
C GLU A 31 14.16 8.32 -5.49
N GLU A 32 14.47 9.30 -6.33
CA GLU A 32 15.12 10.55 -5.95
C GLU A 32 14.14 11.67 -5.59
N HIS A 33 12.82 11.43 -5.79
CA HIS A 33 11.82 12.47 -5.60
C HIS A 33 11.79 12.95 -4.14
N PRO A 34 11.85 14.26 -3.87
CA PRO A 34 12.00 14.80 -2.51
C PRO A 34 10.82 14.47 -1.59
N ILE A 35 9.63 14.21 -2.14
CA ILE A 35 8.43 13.85 -1.36
C ILE A 35 8.65 12.56 -0.53
N LEU A 36 9.51 11.63 -0.98
CA LEU A 36 9.78 10.40 -0.26
C LEU A 36 10.51 10.63 1.08
N LYS A 37 11.10 11.81 1.26
CA LYS A 37 11.80 12.22 2.48
C LYS A 37 11.02 13.25 3.29
N LYS A 38 9.79 13.54 2.91
CA LYS A 38 8.92 14.51 3.57
C LYS A 38 8.00 13.80 4.55
N ILE A 39 7.82 14.37 5.75
CA ILE A 39 6.80 13.88 6.69
C ILE A 39 5.44 14.25 6.15
N MET A 40 4.54 13.26 6.05
CA MET A 40 3.21 13.46 5.52
C MET A 40 2.28 14.05 6.58
N PRO A 41 1.57 15.14 6.25
CA PRO A 41 0.54 15.70 7.13
C PRO A 41 -0.63 14.72 7.29
N GLU A 42 -1.33 14.82 8.41
CA GLU A 42 -2.55 14.05 8.63
C GLU A 42 -3.60 14.37 7.56
N PHE A 43 -4.36 13.35 7.19
CA PHE A 43 -5.51 13.50 6.30
C PHE A 43 -6.67 14.11 7.10
N ASP A 44 -7.18 15.25 6.65
CA ASP A 44 -8.28 15.95 7.31
C ASP A 44 -9.64 15.40 6.83
N PHE A 45 -10.31 14.64 7.71
CA PHE A 45 -11.64 14.11 7.43
C PHE A 45 -12.77 15.13 7.61
N GLN A 46 -12.50 16.29 8.24
CA GLN A 46 -13.50 17.36 8.36
C GLN A 46 -13.60 18.17 7.06
N ASN A 47 -12.45 18.36 6.39
CA ASN A 47 -12.34 19.03 5.11
C ASN A 47 -11.49 18.18 4.16
N PRO A 48 -12.01 17.04 3.68
CA PRO A 48 -11.20 16.07 2.95
C PRO A 48 -10.73 16.67 1.61
N PRO A 49 -9.42 16.67 1.33
CA PRO A 49 -8.87 17.25 0.10
C PRO A 49 -9.26 16.45 -1.14
N VAL A 50 -9.65 15.21 -0.96
CA VAL A 50 -10.14 14.28 -1.99
C VAL A 50 -11.17 13.33 -1.36
N ASN A 51 -12.01 12.69 -2.18
CA ASN A 51 -12.88 11.61 -1.68
C ASN A 51 -12.02 10.46 -1.12
N PRO A 52 -12.07 10.15 0.19
CA PRO A 52 -11.16 9.18 0.79
C PRO A 52 -11.36 7.76 0.27
N ASN A 53 -12.59 7.35 -0.04
CA ASN A 53 -12.87 6.02 -0.58
C ASN A 53 -12.35 5.85 -2.02
N GLU A 54 -12.58 6.83 -2.88
CA GLU A 54 -12.07 6.83 -4.26
C GLU A 54 -10.53 6.87 -4.28
N PHE A 55 -9.94 7.68 -3.40
CA PHE A 55 -8.50 7.78 -3.26
C PHE A 55 -7.87 6.46 -2.79
N ALA A 56 -8.46 5.84 -1.75
CA ALA A 56 -8.03 4.53 -1.26
C ALA A 56 -8.14 3.46 -2.35
N SER A 57 -9.25 3.42 -3.10
CA SER A 57 -9.46 2.49 -4.20
C SER A 57 -8.40 2.67 -5.31
N SER A 58 -8.08 3.91 -5.66
CA SER A 58 -7.05 4.22 -6.66
C SER A 58 -5.64 3.82 -6.19
N LEU A 59 -5.32 3.98 -4.89
CA LEU A 59 -4.07 3.48 -4.31
C LEU A 59 -4.00 1.95 -4.35
N VAL A 60 -5.10 1.25 -4.01
CA VAL A 60 -5.18 -0.21 -4.07
C VAL A 60 -4.93 -0.71 -5.49
N GLU A 61 -5.65 -0.17 -6.48
CA GLU A 61 -5.46 -0.57 -7.88
C GLU A 61 -4.05 -0.26 -8.39
N THR A 62 -3.47 0.88 -7.98
CA THR A 62 -2.08 1.21 -8.30
C THR A 62 -1.11 0.20 -7.66
N CYS A 63 -1.35 -0.18 -6.41
CA CYS A 63 -0.55 -1.18 -5.70
C CYS A 63 -0.60 -2.54 -6.40
N LYS A 64 -1.80 -3.01 -6.73
CA LYS A 64 -2.04 -4.27 -7.46
C LYS A 64 -1.35 -4.29 -8.82
N LEU A 65 -1.50 -3.22 -9.60
CA LEU A 65 -0.88 -3.07 -10.92
C LEU A 65 0.65 -3.21 -10.84
N ASN A 66 1.26 -2.68 -9.79
CA ASN A 66 2.69 -2.76 -9.54
C ASN A 66 3.11 -4.02 -8.74
N LYS A 67 2.18 -4.96 -8.46
CA LYS A 67 2.42 -6.20 -7.72
C LYS A 67 3.00 -5.96 -6.31
N GLY A 68 2.57 -4.87 -5.67
CA GLY A 68 3.00 -4.50 -4.31
C GLY A 68 2.12 -5.13 -3.23
N TYR A 69 2.68 -5.30 -2.05
CA TYR A 69 1.94 -5.62 -0.83
C TYR A 69 1.50 -4.37 -0.07
N GLY A 70 2.13 -3.22 -0.35
CA GLY A 70 1.80 -1.93 0.21
C GLY A 70 2.16 -0.80 -0.74
N LEU A 71 1.48 0.33 -0.60
CA LEU A 71 1.73 1.55 -1.36
C LEU A 71 1.27 2.77 -0.56
N SER A 72 2.17 3.72 -0.41
CA SER A 72 1.92 4.97 0.28
C SER A 72 1.59 6.11 -0.67
N ALA A 73 0.76 7.05 -0.22
CA ALA A 73 0.32 8.21 -1.00
C ALA A 73 1.48 9.05 -1.53
N ASN A 74 2.56 9.25 -0.74
CA ASN A 74 3.72 10.02 -1.17
C ASN A 74 4.51 9.35 -2.31
N GLN A 75 4.44 8.03 -2.46
CA GLN A 75 5.00 7.33 -3.61
C GLN A 75 4.24 7.66 -4.92
N CYS A 76 3.05 8.23 -4.81
CA CYS A 76 2.21 8.72 -5.91
C CYS A 76 2.13 10.25 -5.98
N ASN A 77 3.04 10.96 -5.29
CA ASN A 77 3.12 12.43 -5.23
C ASN A 77 1.95 13.12 -4.51
N PHE A 78 1.30 12.43 -3.56
CA PHE A 78 0.28 13.04 -2.71
C PHE A 78 0.81 13.25 -1.29
N GLU A 79 0.59 14.45 -0.74
CA GLU A 79 1.01 14.81 0.62
C GLU A 79 -0.08 14.48 1.63
N TYR A 80 -0.45 13.21 1.72
CA TYR A 80 -1.43 12.70 2.68
C TYR A 80 -0.83 11.56 3.51
N ARG A 81 -1.13 11.53 4.80
CA ARG A 81 -0.73 10.45 5.69
C ARG A 81 -1.66 9.24 5.51
N VAL A 82 -1.52 8.59 4.33
CA VAL A 82 -2.35 7.48 3.90
C VAL A 82 -1.50 6.44 3.19
N PHE A 83 -1.73 5.17 3.48
CA PHE A 83 -1.23 4.06 2.69
C PHE A 83 -2.25 2.93 2.60
N VAL A 84 -2.05 2.02 1.67
CA VAL A 84 -2.78 0.76 1.55
C VAL A 84 -1.83 -0.41 1.70
N MET A 85 -2.31 -1.51 2.28
CA MET A 85 -1.57 -2.76 2.30
C MET A 85 -2.51 -3.96 2.22
N GLY A 86 -2.04 -5.06 1.62
CA GLY A 86 -2.81 -6.27 1.46
C GLY A 86 -2.22 -7.24 0.45
N ALA A 87 -3.02 -8.23 0.06
CA ALA A 87 -2.66 -9.19 -0.98
C ALA A 87 -3.93 -9.74 -1.66
N GLY A 88 -3.85 -10.10 -2.93
CA GLY A 88 -5.00 -10.56 -3.71
C GLY A 88 -6.05 -9.46 -3.81
N ASP A 89 -7.24 -9.73 -3.29
CA ASP A 89 -8.34 -8.76 -3.22
C ASP A 89 -8.52 -8.13 -1.84
N ASP A 90 -7.77 -8.61 -0.84
CA ASP A 90 -7.87 -8.17 0.55
C ASP A 90 -6.85 -7.05 0.82
N TYR A 91 -7.26 -5.80 0.58
CA TYR A 91 -6.47 -4.61 0.91
C TYR A 91 -7.17 -3.76 1.95
N VAL A 92 -6.38 -3.18 2.85
CA VAL A 92 -6.85 -2.24 3.89
C VAL A 92 -6.18 -0.89 3.68
N ALA A 93 -6.98 0.17 3.71
CA ALA A 93 -6.49 1.54 3.70
C ALA A 93 -6.28 2.02 5.15
N HIS A 94 -5.13 2.63 5.39
CA HIS A 94 -4.74 3.16 6.68
C HIS A 94 -4.56 4.67 6.55
N PHE A 95 -5.53 5.42 7.07
CA PHE A 95 -5.45 6.87 7.20
C PHE A 95 -4.91 7.22 8.59
N ASN A 96 -4.02 8.19 8.66
CA ASN A 96 -3.44 8.68 9.91
C ASN A 96 -2.89 7.57 10.83
N PRO A 97 -2.13 6.60 10.26
CA PRO A 97 -1.66 5.43 11.00
C PRO A 97 -0.59 5.81 12.02
N LYS A 98 -0.61 5.09 13.15
CA LYS A 98 0.44 5.14 14.18
C LYS A 98 0.64 3.79 14.85
N VAL A 99 1.83 3.53 15.36
CA VAL A 99 2.14 2.38 16.21
C VAL A 99 1.82 2.76 17.66
N VAL A 100 1.11 1.89 18.34
CA VAL A 100 0.79 1.99 19.79
C VAL A 100 1.83 1.23 20.61
N SER A 101 2.12 -0.01 20.19
CA SER A 101 3.12 -0.86 20.82
C SER A 101 3.84 -1.74 19.80
N SER A 102 5.00 -2.25 20.15
CA SER A 102 5.73 -3.19 19.31
C SER A 102 6.53 -4.17 20.16
N SER A 103 6.70 -5.39 19.67
CA SER A 103 7.45 -6.43 20.37
C SER A 103 8.17 -7.36 19.42
N SER A 104 9.15 -8.09 19.99
CA SER A 104 10.01 -9.03 19.26
C SER A 104 10.76 -8.36 18.10
N GLU A 105 11.67 -9.07 17.50
CA GLU A 105 12.39 -8.60 16.32
C GLU A 105 12.42 -9.68 15.25
N SER A 106 12.39 -9.28 13.99
CA SER A 106 12.59 -10.18 12.85
C SER A 106 13.49 -9.55 11.81
N HIS A 107 14.27 -10.39 11.14
CA HIS A 107 15.10 -10.04 9.99
C HIS A 107 14.42 -10.51 8.72
N MET A 108 14.10 -9.60 7.81
CA MET A 108 13.52 -9.95 6.51
C MET A 108 14.13 -9.11 5.40
N VAL A 109 14.09 -9.63 4.17
CA VAL A 109 14.42 -8.85 2.99
C VAL A 109 13.21 -8.01 2.60
N GLU A 110 13.40 -6.71 2.49
CA GLU A 110 12.41 -5.74 2.01
C GLU A 110 12.78 -5.23 0.63
N GLY A 111 11.77 -4.99 -0.19
CA GLY A 111 11.83 -4.18 -1.40
C GLY A 111 10.88 -3.00 -1.28
N CYS A 112 10.96 -2.06 -2.21
CA CYS A 112 10.07 -0.91 -2.30
C CYS A 112 9.72 -0.65 -3.77
N LEU A 113 8.46 -0.33 -4.05
CA LEU A 113 8.03 -0.03 -5.42
C LEU A 113 8.75 1.18 -6.02
N SER A 114 9.14 2.16 -5.18
CA SER A 114 9.96 3.30 -5.62
C SER A 114 11.44 2.95 -5.86
N PHE A 115 11.90 1.75 -5.43
CA PHE A 115 13.29 1.30 -5.58
C PHE A 115 13.35 -0.08 -6.25
N PRO A 116 13.00 -0.18 -7.54
CA PRO A 116 12.92 -1.47 -8.23
C PRO A 116 14.25 -2.23 -8.15
N LEU A 117 14.15 -3.56 -8.02
CA LEU A 117 15.28 -4.51 -7.98
C LEU A 117 16.23 -4.36 -6.78
N LEU A 118 15.90 -3.55 -5.78
CA LEU A 118 16.71 -3.38 -4.58
C LEU A 118 16.07 -4.09 -3.39
N GLY A 119 16.58 -5.28 -3.04
CA GLY A 119 16.23 -6.01 -1.83
C GLY A 119 17.28 -5.80 -0.75
N LEU A 120 16.85 -5.42 0.46
CA LEU A 120 17.74 -5.15 1.60
C LEU A 120 17.26 -5.90 2.83
N SER A 121 18.18 -6.56 3.54
CA SER A 121 17.87 -7.19 4.83
C SER A 121 17.77 -6.13 5.92
N ILE A 122 16.60 -6.05 6.55
CA ILE A 122 16.26 -5.04 7.55
C ILE A 122 15.68 -5.73 8.79
N THR A 123 16.06 -5.23 9.98
CA THR A 123 15.47 -5.63 11.25
C THR A 123 14.33 -4.71 11.60
N ARG A 124 13.18 -5.27 11.96
CA ARG A 124 12.02 -4.54 12.46
C ARG A 124 11.32 -5.32 13.55
N PRO A 125 10.45 -4.68 14.35
CA PRO A 125 9.51 -5.40 15.20
C PRO A 125 8.75 -6.47 14.43
N ALA A 126 8.56 -7.63 15.04
CA ALA A 126 7.84 -8.76 14.45
C ALA A 126 6.34 -8.68 14.70
N ILE A 127 5.93 -7.95 15.74
CA ILE A 127 4.54 -7.72 16.13
C ILE A 127 4.36 -6.24 16.42
N VAL A 128 3.28 -5.65 15.94
CA VAL A 128 2.91 -4.26 16.21
C VAL A 128 1.41 -4.13 16.48
N ASP A 129 1.07 -3.38 17.53
CA ASP A 129 -0.28 -2.90 17.75
C ASP A 129 -0.39 -1.49 17.17
N VAL A 130 -1.43 -1.25 16.40
CA VAL A 130 -1.57 -0.02 15.63
C VAL A 130 -2.94 0.59 15.78
N GLU A 131 -3.00 1.90 15.58
CA GLU A 131 -4.24 2.66 15.40
C GLU A 131 -4.19 3.36 14.05
N TYR A 132 -5.35 3.45 13.40
CA TYR A 132 -5.54 4.17 12.13
C TYR A 132 -7.01 4.57 11.99
N GLN A 133 -7.32 5.32 10.95
CA GLN A 133 -8.70 5.56 10.53
C GLN A 133 -8.96 4.82 9.20
N ASP A 134 -10.16 4.30 9.03
CA ASP A 134 -10.59 3.77 7.73
C ASP A 134 -10.99 4.93 6.79
N PHE A 135 -11.44 4.61 5.58
CA PHE A 135 -11.85 5.62 4.59
C PHE A 135 -13.13 6.40 4.98
N ASN A 136 -13.85 5.99 6.03
CA ASN A 136 -14.96 6.75 6.61
C ASN A 136 -14.49 7.70 7.73
N GLY A 137 -13.21 7.67 8.09
CA GLY A 137 -12.66 8.41 9.23
C GLY A 137 -12.88 7.72 10.58
N GLU A 138 -13.42 6.50 10.59
CA GLU A 138 -13.64 5.73 11.81
C GLU A 138 -12.32 5.19 12.37
N LYS A 139 -12.11 5.36 13.66
CA LYS A 139 -10.92 4.82 14.35
C LYS A 139 -10.97 3.31 14.41
N LYS A 140 -9.87 2.69 14.02
CA LYS A 140 -9.65 1.25 14.04
C LYS A 140 -8.36 0.93 14.78
N THR A 141 -8.32 -0.25 15.36
CA THR A 141 -7.11 -0.84 15.96
C THR A 141 -6.86 -2.21 15.34
N ALA A 142 -5.61 -2.59 15.22
CA ALA A 142 -5.23 -3.90 14.74
C ALA A 142 -3.90 -4.34 15.35
N THR A 143 -3.70 -5.65 15.45
CA THR A 143 -2.40 -6.26 15.73
C THR A 143 -1.90 -6.94 14.45
N TYR A 144 -0.76 -6.50 13.96
CA TYR A 144 -0.10 -7.13 12.81
C TYR A 144 1.12 -7.92 13.25
N SER A 145 1.38 -9.04 12.57
CA SER A 145 2.56 -9.88 12.81
C SER A 145 3.23 -10.33 11.51
N GLY A 146 4.49 -10.71 11.59
CA GLY A 146 5.24 -11.26 10.44
C GLY A 146 5.29 -10.30 9.24
N ILE A 147 4.84 -10.76 8.08
CA ILE A 147 4.86 -9.97 6.83
C ILE A 147 3.93 -8.76 6.92
N SER A 148 2.76 -8.87 7.56
CA SER A 148 1.83 -7.75 7.72
C SER A 148 2.42 -6.65 8.61
N ALA A 149 3.08 -7.00 9.71
CA ALA A 149 3.80 -6.03 10.55
C ALA A 149 4.94 -5.36 9.76
N ARG A 150 5.65 -6.15 8.95
CA ARG A 150 6.73 -5.68 8.07
C ARG A 150 6.23 -4.65 7.06
N CYS A 151 5.13 -4.97 6.38
CA CYS A 151 4.52 -4.10 5.40
C CYS A 151 4.02 -2.80 6.05
N PHE A 152 3.26 -2.91 7.16
CA PHE A 152 2.78 -1.73 7.89
C PHE A 152 3.92 -0.79 8.29
N LEU A 153 5.00 -1.32 8.87
CA LEU A 153 6.14 -0.50 9.31
C LEU A 153 6.92 0.11 8.13
N HIS A 154 6.95 -0.56 6.98
CA HIS A 154 7.55 -0.02 5.76
C HIS A 154 6.75 1.18 5.25
N GLU A 155 5.42 1.04 5.15
CA GLU A 155 4.55 2.11 4.69
C GLU A 155 4.47 3.27 5.70
N LEU A 156 4.53 2.97 7.01
CA LEU A 156 4.61 4.00 8.04
C LEU A 156 5.91 4.81 7.96
N ASP A 157 7.02 4.17 7.59
CA ASP A 157 8.27 4.90 7.32
C ASP A 157 8.09 5.94 6.21
N HIS A 158 7.40 5.59 5.11
CA HIS A 158 7.05 6.54 4.06
C HIS A 158 6.25 7.74 4.59
N MET A 159 5.33 7.50 5.53
CA MET A 159 4.56 8.58 6.16
C MET A 159 5.43 9.50 7.02
N ASN A 160 6.54 8.98 7.52
CA ASN A 160 7.49 9.72 8.36
C ASN A 160 8.70 10.27 7.58
N GLY A 161 8.67 10.19 6.24
CA GLY A 161 9.77 10.66 5.39
C GLY A 161 11.03 9.80 5.48
N ILE A 162 10.89 8.55 5.91
CA ILE A 162 11.98 7.60 6.07
C ILE A 162 11.99 6.63 4.89
N VAL A 163 13.09 6.58 4.16
CA VAL A 163 13.30 5.60 3.11
C VAL A 163 13.97 4.36 3.70
N TYR A 164 13.44 3.18 3.38
CA TYR A 164 13.90 1.90 3.96
C TYR A 164 15.41 1.62 3.80
N THR A 165 16.05 2.22 2.80
CA THR A 165 17.51 2.12 2.59
C THR A 165 18.31 2.64 3.79
N SER A 166 17.79 3.61 4.55
CA SER A 166 18.40 4.14 5.77
C SER A 166 18.33 3.17 6.96
N ARG A 167 17.44 2.18 6.89
CA ARG A 167 17.30 1.11 7.90
C ARG A 167 18.31 -0.01 7.71
N ALA A 168 18.86 -0.15 6.51
CA ALA A 168 19.82 -1.21 6.21
C ALA A 168 21.20 -0.93 6.81
N LYS A 169 21.90 -1.98 7.27
CA LYS A 169 23.30 -1.86 7.68
C LYS A 169 24.15 -1.43 6.47
N PRO A 170 25.18 -0.61 6.65
CA PRO A 170 25.97 -0.07 5.53
C PRO A 170 26.50 -1.12 4.56
N LEU A 171 26.96 -2.25 5.07
CA LEU A 171 27.47 -3.35 4.23
C LEU A 171 26.34 -3.98 3.39
N ALA A 172 25.16 -4.21 3.99
CA ALA A 172 24.00 -4.78 3.29
C ALA A 172 23.51 -3.82 2.19
N LEU A 173 23.47 -2.52 2.46
CA LEU A 173 23.13 -1.50 1.48
C LEU A 173 24.13 -1.52 0.31
N GLN A 174 25.44 -1.50 0.60
CA GLN A 174 26.46 -1.54 -0.44
C GLN A 174 26.36 -2.80 -1.33
N GLN A 175 26.16 -3.97 -0.72
CA GLN A 175 25.99 -5.23 -1.44
C GLN A 175 24.70 -5.23 -2.27
N GLY A 176 23.59 -4.75 -1.71
CA GLY A 176 22.31 -4.61 -2.41
C GLY A 176 22.41 -3.71 -3.63
N MET A 177 23.04 -2.55 -3.49
CA MET A 177 23.27 -1.61 -4.60
C MET A 177 24.13 -2.21 -5.71
N LYS A 178 25.21 -2.93 -5.36
CA LYS A 178 26.05 -3.65 -6.34
C LYS A 178 25.24 -4.73 -7.08
N LYS A 179 24.42 -5.49 -6.37
CA LYS A 179 23.55 -6.53 -6.98
C LYS A 179 22.52 -5.88 -7.90
N ARG A 180 21.84 -4.82 -7.44
CA ARG A 180 20.89 -4.05 -8.24
C ARG A 180 21.52 -3.55 -9.54
N HIS A 181 22.68 -2.91 -9.46
CA HIS A 181 23.39 -2.41 -10.64
C HIS A 181 23.68 -3.50 -11.68
N LYS A 182 24.12 -4.69 -11.23
CA LYS A 182 24.34 -5.84 -12.12
C LYS A 182 23.04 -6.30 -12.79
N LEU A 183 21.93 -6.35 -12.03
CA LEU A 183 20.62 -6.74 -12.55
C LEU A 183 20.09 -5.72 -13.58
N MET A 184 20.16 -4.43 -13.26
CA MET A 184 19.74 -3.39 -14.19
C MET A 184 20.51 -3.47 -15.52
N LYS A 185 21.83 -3.65 -15.44
CA LYS A 185 22.68 -3.84 -16.62
C LYS A 185 22.28 -5.08 -17.42
N SER A 186 21.99 -6.22 -16.79
CA SER A 186 21.59 -7.46 -17.46
C SER A 186 20.21 -7.34 -18.14
N LEU A 187 19.30 -6.59 -17.54
CA LEU A 187 17.96 -6.33 -18.05
C LEU A 187 17.89 -5.14 -19.04
N ARG A 188 19.03 -4.48 -19.31
CA ARG A 188 19.13 -3.27 -20.15
C ARG A 188 18.21 -2.13 -19.69
N ILE A 189 17.94 -2.04 -18.39
CA ILE A 189 17.19 -0.95 -17.77
C ILE A 189 18.16 0.21 -17.53
N LYS A 190 17.79 1.40 -18.03
CA LYS A 190 18.55 2.65 -17.81
C LYS A 190 18.10 3.36 -16.56
#